data_c50c2f0d605bc48e26d3491433622caf
#
_entry.id   c50c2f0d605bc48e26d3491433622caf
#
_cell.length_a   1.000
_cell.length_b   1.000
_cell.length_c   1.000
_cell.angle_alpha   90.00
_cell.angle_beta   90.00
_cell.angle_gamma   90.00
#
_symmetry.space_group_name_H-M   'P 1'
#
loop_
_entity.id
_entity.type
_entity.pdbx_description
1 polymer ?
#
loop_
_entity_poly.entity_id
_entity_poly.type
_entity_poly.pdbx_seq_one_letter_code
_entity_poly.pdbx_strand_id
1 'polypeptide(L)'
;MRSFKILTAIVLCLLSASGIMAQTDSIKPGIFRALGNRLDTKAQLKYDPRFIEVPERPWRVILRTRLDEVITDFTNYSSFEYEDELTNTWEEINTRMGINLDSKVNKSVGLWVGYRGLGIGYYYKLDKKPGLNIYVSATGAKYGLNFRLRSMKYDQFHARMDLLFPDTTITDVDEDAYFWEPIDVLSFYFNGYYVFNGKRYSQAAAYNQAVIQKKSAGSFLLGATAYASGINMAYNKNASLIFFCDSVGTITLGKISLGLGYGYNWVPARGWTVNAMVMPNISVSDNIILHKYESNYNMIYDEDDHDDYGKWDSKNHVWENGKTHKNATLNEYGEVEMPNDIEIWEDREDKNRTRWAFNVDVRVGIAYCWKRYFVSANAIFEHFKYGREHNKVDLIDWYATASFGIRL
;
A
#
# COMPACT_ATOMS: atom_id res chain seq x y z
N MET A 1 18.01 1.28 2.03
CA MET A 1 18.68 0.19 2.80
C MET A 1 18.46 0.21 4.33
N ARG A 2 18.46 1.35 5.03
CA ARG A 2 18.19 1.39 6.49
C ARG A 2 16.76 0.98 6.85
N SER A 3 15.75 1.43 6.11
CA SER A 3 14.33 1.08 6.35
C SER A 3 14.04 -0.40 6.14
N PHE A 4 14.71 -1.03 5.17
CA PHE A 4 14.60 -2.48 4.94
C PHE A 4 15.17 -3.28 6.12
N LYS A 5 16.26 -2.81 6.74
CA LYS A 5 16.86 -3.45 7.93
C LYS A 5 15.94 -3.36 9.16
N ILE A 6 15.18 -2.26 9.33
CA ILE A 6 14.22 -2.11 10.43
C ILE A 6 13.02 -3.03 10.21
N LEU A 7 12.50 -3.10 8.98
CA LEU A 7 11.40 -3.98 8.63
C LEU A 7 11.80 -5.46 8.79
N THR A 8 13.01 -5.82 8.34
CA THR A 8 13.57 -7.16 8.53
C THR A 8 13.73 -7.48 10.01
N ALA A 9 14.13 -6.52 10.84
CA ALA A 9 14.25 -6.71 12.28
C ALA A 9 12.88 -6.92 12.95
N ILE A 10 11.84 -6.18 12.55
CA ILE A 10 10.48 -6.36 13.07
C ILE A 10 9.92 -7.72 12.63
N VAL A 11 10.10 -8.12 11.37
CA VAL A 11 9.69 -9.43 10.87
C VAL A 11 10.50 -10.54 11.52
N LEU A 12 11.80 -10.38 11.74
CA LEU A 12 12.63 -11.31 12.49
C LEU A 12 12.22 -11.40 13.97
N CYS A 13 11.85 -10.31 14.62
CA CYS A 13 11.28 -10.34 15.97
C CYS A 13 9.93 -11.07 16.03
N LEU A 14 9.08 -10.92 15.01
CA LEU A 14 7.81 -11.65 14.90
C LEU A 14 8.05 -13.13 14.55
N LEU A 15 9.02 -13.43 13.70
CA LEU A 15 9.41 -14.80 13.34
C LEU A 15 10.23 -15.47 14.45
N SER A 16 11.05 -14.75 15.20
CA SER A 16 11.74 -15.30 16.38
C SER A 16 10.76 -15.59 17.52
N ALA A 17 9.68 -14.80 17.64
CA ALA A 17 8.58 -15.15 18.54
C ALA A 17 7.87 -16.46 18.13
N SER A 18 7.82 -16.79 16.83
CA SER A 18 7.31 -18.08 16.33
C SER A 18 8.34 -19.19 16.37
N GLY A 19 9.64 -18.89 16.21
CA GLY A 19 10.75 -19.83 16.30
C GLY A 19 11.07 -20.25 17.76
N ILE A 20 10.74 -19.39 18.72
CA ILE A 20 10.82 -19.72 20.17
C ILE A 20 9.79 -20.80 20.56
N MET A 21 8.77 -21.03 19.76
CA MET A 21 7.81 -22.12 19.98
C MET A 21 8.37 -23.52 19.66
N ALA A 22 9.46 -23.61 18.89
CA ALA A 22 10.02 -24.90 18.45
C ALA A 22 11.21 -25.39 19.29
N GLN A 23 11.70 -24.59 20.23
CA GLN A 23 12.98 -24.91 20.91
C GLN A 23 13.00 -24.65 22.43
N THR A 24 11.83 -24.48 23.08
CA THR A 24 11.84 -24.28 24.54
C THR A 24 10.98 -25.31 25.27
N ASP A 25 11.61 -26.39 25.62
CA ASP A 25 11.17 -27.30 26.72
C ASP A 25 11.19 -26.62 28.12
N SER A 26 11.44 -25.31 28.21
CA SER A 26 11.58 -24.59 29.48
C SER A 26 10.72 -23.35 29.69
N ILE A 27 9.84 -22.96 28.75
CA ILE A 27 8.86 -21.90 29.04
C ILE A 27 7.68 -22.53 29.77
N LYS A 28 7.56 -22.16 31.06
CA LYS A 28 6.48 -22.64 31.94
C LYS A 28 5.15 -22.55 31.19
N PRO A 29 4.44 -23.67 30.99
CA PRO A 29 3.16 -23.70 30.29
C PRO A 29 2.09 -22.78 30.90
N GLY A 30 2.38 -22.17 32.05
CA GLY A 30 1.54 -21.22 32.75
C GLY A 30 1.30 -19.89 32.07
N ILE A 31 2.26 -19.32 31.31
CA ILE A 31 2.10 -17.94 30.76
C ILE A 31 1.08 -17.93 29.63
N PHE A 32 1.17 -18.84 28.67
CA PHE A 32 0.20 -18.93 27.57
C PHE A 32 -1.18 -19.35 28.06
N ARG A 33 -1.24 -20.25 29.04
CA ARG A 33 -2.48 -20.66 29.67
C ARG A 33 -3.11 -19.53 30.48
N ALA A 34 -2.31 -18.76 31.22
CA ALA A 34 -2.76 -17.58 31.95
C ALA A 34 -3.25 -16.48 31.03
N LEU A 35 -2.56 -16.23 29.91
CA LEU A 35 -2.98 -15.28 28.88
C LEU A 35 -4.29 -15.73 28.22
N GLY A 36 -4.39 -17.01 27.86
CA GLY A 36 -5.60 -17.60 27.31
C GLY A 36 -6.80 -17.44 28.25
N ASN A 37 -6.65 -17.80 29.51
CA ASN A 37 -7.70 -17.64 30.52
C ASN A 37 -8.12 -16.19 30.73
N ARG A 38 -7.16 -15.24 30.71
CA ARG A 38 -7.47 -13.80 30.78
C ARG A 38 -8.24 -13.31 29.56
N LEU A 39 -7.89 -13.78 28.38
CA LEU A 39 -8.60 -13.41 27.14
C LEU A 39 -10.02 -14.01 27.15
N ASP A 40 -10.20 -15.25 27.62
CA ASP A 40 -11.51 -15.91 27.73
C ASP A 40 -12.42 -15.19 28.70
N THR A 41 -11.96 -14.95 29.92
CA THR A 41 -12.74 -14.23 30.95
C THR A 41 -13.11 -12.82 30.46
N LYS A 42 -12.14 -12.08 29.88
CA LYS A 42 -12.41 -10.75 29.35
C LYS A 42 -13.38 -10.77 28.15
N ALA A 43 -13.36 -11.80 27.32
CA ALA A 43 -14.27 -11.89 26.18
C ALA A 43 -15.72 -12.06 26.63
N GLN A 44 -15.98 -12.91 27.65
CA GLN A 44 -17.34 -13.16 28.15
C GLN A 44 -17.92 -11.96 28.91
N LEU A 45 -17.14 -11.28 29.73
CA LEU A 45 -17.61 -10.17 30.57
C LEU A 45 -17.90 -8.86 29.83
N LYS A 46 -17.44 -8.71 28.59
CA LYS A 46 -17.49 -7.43 27.87
C LYS A 46 -18.70 -7.25 26.96
N TYR A 47 -19.44 -8.32 26.64
CA TYR A 47 -20.59 -8.27 25.74
C TYR A 47 -21.92 -8.43 26.48
N ASP A 48 -22.96 -7.80 25.95
CA ASP A 48 -24.34 -8.06 26.35
C ASP A 48 -24.80 -9.37 25.68
N PRO A 49 -25.06 -10.46 26.45
CA PRO A 49 -25.38 -11.79 25.89
C PRO A 49 -26.70 -11.81 25.12
N ARG A 50 -27.55 -10.80 25.29
CA ARG A 50 -28.77 -10.65 24.48
C ARG A 50 -28.46 -10.24 23.04
N PHE A 51 -27.35 -9.57 22.80
CA PHE A 51 -26.95 -9.03 21.48
C PHE A 51 -25.81 -9.83 20.86
N ILE A 52 -24.87 -10.31 21.67
CA ILE A 52 -23.64 -10.95 21.17
C ILE A 52 -23.41 -12.25 21.96
N GLU A 53 -23.17 -13.30 21.21
CA GLU A 53 -22.76 -14.60 21.73
C GLU A 53 -21.24 -14.77 21.56
N VAL A 54 -20.57 -15.13 22.64
CA VAL A 54 -19.16 -15.53 22.60
C VAL A 54 -19.11 -17.05 22.47
N PRO A 55 -18.66 -17.60 21.34
CA PRO A 55 -18.59 -19.04 21.15
C PRO A 55 -17.72 -19.72 22.22
N GLU A 56 -18.13 -20.88 22.68
CA GLU A 56 -17.35 -21.68 23.65
C GLU A 56 -15.98 -22.07 23.08
N ARG A 57 -15.95 -22.42 21.80
CA ARG A 57 -14.74 -22.78 21.06
C ARG A 57 -13.95 -21.57 20.65
N PRO A 58 -12.75 -21.32 21.23
CA PRO A 58 -12.01 -20.10 21.03
C PRO A 58 -11.20 -20.05 19.75
N TRP A 59 -10.76 -21.22 19.26
CA TRP A 59 -9.94 -21.31 18.06
C TRP A 59 -10.77 -21.24 16.78
N ARG A 60 -10.22 -20.65 15.76
CA ARG A 60 -10.82 -20.61 14.42
C ARG A 60 -9.74 -20.86 13.38
N VAL A 61 -10.06 -21.71 12.44
CA VAL A 61 -9.28 -21.94 11.23
C VAL A 61 -10.16 -21.55 10.05
N ILE A 62 -9.68 -20.65 9.20
CA ILE A 62 -10.46 -20.05 8.11
C ILE A 62 -9.68 -20.19 6.81
N LEU A 63 -10.25 -20.87 5.84
CA LEU A 63 -9.82 -20.85 4.46
C LEU A 63 -10.45 -19.62 3.79
N ARG A 64 -9.64 -18.82 3.09
CA ARG A 64 -10.09 -17.59 2.45
C ARG A 64 -9.63 -17.54 0.99
N THR A 65 -10.52 -17.12 0.14
CA THR A 65 -10.17 -16.60 -1.19
C THR A 65 -10.24 -15.09 -1.14
N ARG A 66 -9.37 -14.42 -1.89
CA ARG A 66 -9.30 -12.96 -1.91
C ARG A 66 -9.06 -12.46 -3.31
N LEU A 67 -9.80 -11.43 -3.67
CA LEU A 67 -9.57 -10.57 -4.80
C LEU A 67 -9.11 -9.23 -4.25
N ASP A 68 -8.02 -8.68 -4.75
CA ASP A 68 -7.51 -7.37 -4.33
C ASP A 68 -6.86 -6.62 -5.48
N GLU A 69 -6.98 -5.32 -5.43
CA GLU A 69 -6.42 -4.41 -6.41
C GLU A 69 -5.98 -3.12 -5.75
N VAL A 70 -4.90 -2.57 -6.24
CA VAL A 70 -4.44 -1.22 -5.87
C VAL A 70 -4.21 -0.44 -7.13
N ILE A 71 -4.87 0.69 -7.21
CA ILE A 71 -4.72 1.67 -8.27
C ILE A 71 -4.01 2.87 -7.66
N THR A 72 -2.93 3.31 -8.29
CA THR A 72 -2.17 4.47 -7.86
C THR A 72 -2.03 5.42 -9.04
N ASP A 73 -2.70 6.55 -8.98
CA ASP A 73 -2.56 7.64 -9.93
C ASP A 73 -1.54 8.63 -9.39
N PHE A 74 -0.40 8.72 -10.04
CA PHE A 74 0.60 9.75 -9.80
C PHE A 74 0.47 10.83 -10.85
N THR A 75 0.36 12.09 -10.44
CA THR A 75 0.32 13.24 -11.32
C THR A 75 1.40 14.24 -10.89
N ASN A 76 2.26 14.60 -11.82
CA ASN A 76 3.25 15.65 -11.67
C ASN A 76 2.88 16.84 -12.55
N TYR A 77 3.10 18.05 -12.03
CA TYR A 77 2.99 19.31 -12.76
C TYR A 77 4.38 19.94 -12.81
N SER A 78 4.87 20.18 -14.01
CA SER A 78 6.15 20.84 -14.27
C SER A 78 5.98 21.90 -15.35
N SER A 79 6.99 22.71 -15.52
CA SER A 79 7.08 23.65 -16.64
C SER A 79 8.44 23.51 -17.29
N PHE A 80 8.49 23.77 -18.57
CA PHE A 80 9.74 23.90 -19.29
C PHE A 80 9.68 25.13 -20.19
N GLU A 81 10.83 25.75 -20.40
CA GLU A 81 11.00 26.89 -21.31
C GLU A 81 11.41 26.34 -22.68
N TYR A 82 10.84 26.91 -23.73
CA TYR A 82 11.24 26.65 -25.09
C TYR A 82 11.38 27.97 -25.85
N GLU A 83 12.27 28.00 -26.81
CA GLU A 83 12.45 29.14 -27.70
C GLU A 83 11.47 29.01 -28.86
N ASP A 84 10.55 29.98 -28.99
CA ASP A 84 9.69 30.08 -30.17
C ASP A 84 10.50 30.58 -31.34
N GLU A 85 10.79 29.74 -32.31
CA GLU A 85 11.57 30.05 -33.52
C GLU A 85 10.96 31.19 -34.36
N LEU A 86 9.66 31.45 -34.25
CA LEU A 86 8.99 32.51 -35.02
C LEU A 86 9.15 33.89 -34.38
N THR A 87 9.11 33.92 -33.05
CA THR A 87 9.20 35.19 -32.29
C THR A 87 10.58 35.44 -31.70
N ASN A 88 11.42 34.42 -31.67
CA ASN A 88 12.73 34.40 -30.99
C ASN A 88 12.63 34.83 -29.53
N THR A 89 11.53 34.39 -28.87
CA THR A 89 11.25 34.63 -27.45
C THR A 89 11.16 33.31 -26.71
N TRP A 90 11.63 33.29 -25.44
CA TRP A 90 11.46 32.14 -24.56
C TRP A 90 10.04 32.14 -24.00
N GLU A 91 9.33 31.06 -24.21
CA GLU A 91 7.98 30.84 -23.67
C GLU A 91 7.97 29.66 -22.71
N GLU A 92 7.18 29.76 -21.62
CA GLU A 92 7.02 28.71 -20.63
C GLU A 92 5.79 27.89 -20.98
N ILE A 93 5.96 26.56 -21.11
CA ILE A 93 4.86 25.60 -21.22
C ILE A 93 4.73 24.85 -19.91
N ASN A 94 3.52 24.87 -19.37
CA ASN A 94 3.17 24.03 -18.25
C ASN A 94 2.77 22.64 -18.74
N THR A 95 3.24 21.61 -18.05
CA THR A 95 2.92 20.21 -18.36
C THR A 95 2.26 19.53 -17.19
N ARG A 96 1.40 18.59 -17.52
CA ARG A 96 0.81 17.64 -16.57
C ARG A 96 1.16 16.23 -17.01
N MET A 97 2.01 15.56 -16.27
CA MET A 97 2.37 14.16 -16.50
C MET A 97 1.62 13.27 -15.52
N GLY A 98 0.94 12.26 -16.01
CA GLY A 98 0.18 11.29 -15.23
C GLY A 98 0.69 9.87 -15.45
N ILE A 99 0.83 9.10 -14.37
CA ILE A 99 1.12 7.68 -14.42
C ILE A 99 0.09 6.96 -13.56
N ASN A 100 -0.69 6.13 -14.20
CA ASN A 100 -1.61 5.23 -13.53
C ASN A 100 -0.97 3.84 -13.41
N LEU A 101 -0.76 3.41 -12.17
CA LEU A 101 -0.31 2.07 -11.84
C LEU A 101 -1.52 1.26 -11.38
N ASP A 102 -1.97 0.35 -12.21
CA ASP A 102 -3.03 -0.60 -11.88
C ASP A 102 -2.44 -2.00 -11.66
N SER A 103 -2.60 -2.52 -10.44
CA SER A 103 -2.10 -3.87 -10.11
C SER A 103 -2.87 -4.98 -10.81
N LYS A 104 -3.93 -4.66 -11.55
CA LYS A 104 -4.97 -5.60 -11.95
C LYS A 104 -5.52 -6.39 -10.76
N VAL A 105 -6.62 -7.08 -10.96
CA VAL A 105 -7.24 -7.85 -9.88
C VAL A 105 -6.40 -9.07 -9.55
N ASN A 106 -5.69 -9.03 -8.43
CA ASN A 106 -4.93 -10.15 -7.90
C ASN A 106 -5.87 -11.19 -7.26
N LYS A 107 -5.59 -12.46 -7.52
CA LYS A 107 -6.33 -13.58 -6.95
C LYS A 107 -5.43 -14.31 -5.96
N SER A 108 -5.92 -14.54 -4.75
CA SER A 108 -5.15 -15.23 -3.71
C SER A 108 -6.00 -16.20 -2.90
N VAL A 109 -5.36 -17.24 -2.38
CA VAL A 109 -5.92 -18.19 -1.42
C VAL A 109 -5.10 -18.12 -0.15
N GLY A 110 -5.75 -18.09 0.99
CA GLY A 110 -5.08 -17.94 2.27
C GLY A 110 -5.66 -18.78 3.38
N LEU A 111 -4.82 -19.02 4.35
CA LEU A 111 -5.20 -19.63 5.62
C LEU A 111 -5.09 -18.57 6.73
N TRP A 112 -6.13 -18.49 7.55
CA TRP A 112 -6.15 -17.62 8.70
C TRP A 112 -6.45 -18.44 9.96
N VAL A 113 -5.65 -18.23 11.01
CA VAL A 113 -5.80 -18.89 12.31
C VAL A 113 -6.00 -17.83 13.37
N GLY A 114 -6.98 -18.05 14.24
CA GLY A 114 -7.27 -17.10 15.30
C GLY A 114 -7.70 -17.74 16.59
N TYR A 115 -7.37 -17.04 17.68
CA TYR A 115 -7.80 -17.36 19.04
C TYR A 115 -8.57 -16.17 19.61
N ARG A 116 -9.84 -16.35 19.96
CA ARG A 116 -10.73 -15.26 20.39
C ARG A 116 -10.71 -14.09 19.39
N GLY A 117 -10.29 -12.90 19.82
CA GLY A 117 -10.18 -11.72 18.97
C GLY A 117 -8.87 -11.58 18.20
N LEU A 118 -7.87 -12.41 18.50
CA LEU A 118 -6.56 -12.36 17.85
C LEU A 118 -6.51 -13.30 16.65
N GLY A 119 -5.76 -12.94 15.62
CA GLY A 119 -5.55 -13.85 14.51
C GLY A 119 -4.53 -13.32 13.50
N ILE A 120 -3.95 -14.28 12.80
CA ILE A 120 -2.97 -14.06 11.75
C ILE A 120 -3.36 -14.89 10.52
N GLY A 121 -3.16 -14.32 9.35
CA GLY A 121 -3.39 -14.98 8.07
C GLY A 121 -2.28 -14.67 7.07
N TYR A 122 -2.05 -15.64 6.23
CA TYR A 122 -1.16 -15.53 5.08
C TYR A 122 -1.94 -15.87 3.82
N TYR A 123 -1.74 -15.09 2.76
CA TYR A 123 -2.36 -15.30 1.46
C TYR A 123 -1.29 -15.60 0.43
N TYR A 124 -1.48 -16.70 -0.27
CA TYR A 124 -0.67 -17.10 -1.42
C TYR A 124 -1.33 -16.59 -2.70
N LYS A 125 -0.61 -15.81 -3.50
CA LYS A 125 -1.08 -15.32 -4.79
C LYS A 125 -1.13 -16.46 -5.80
N LEU A 126 -2.22 -16.55 -6.53
CA LEU A 126 -2.41 -17.57 -7.58
C LEU A 126 -1.76 -17.17 -8.91
N ASP A 127 -1.43 -15.89 -9.05
CA ASP A 127 -0.72 -15.35 -10.20
C ASP A 127 0.76 -15.74 -10.17
N LYS A 128 1.39 -15.80 -11.35
CA LYS A 128 2.79 -16.28 -11.52
C LYS A 128 3.85 -15.49 -10.74
N LYS A 129 3.50 -14.35 -10.15
CA LYS A 129 4.43 -13.46 -9.45
C LYS A 129 4.25 -13.63 -7.94
N PRO A 130 5.21 -14.25 -7.24
CA PRO A 130 5.12 -14.40 -5.79
C PRO A 130 5.15 -13.04 -5.11
N GLY A 131 4.37 -12.87 -4.06
CA GLY A 131 4.33 -11.66 -3.27
C GLY A 131 3.95 -11.95 -1.82
N LEU A 132 4.46 -11.15 -0.89
CA LEU A 132 4.14 -11.25 0.52
C LEU A 132 2.75 -10.62 0.77
N ASN A 133 1.88 -11.33 1.48
CA ASN A 133 0.59 -10.80 1.92
C ASN A 133 0.22 -11.37 3.29
N ILE A 134 0.57 -10.61 4.33
CA ILE A 134 0.33 -10.98 5.73
C ILE A 134 -0.75 -10.06 6.29
N TYR A 135 -1.68 -10.66 7.01
CA TYR A 135 -2.75 -9.98 7.71
C TYR A 135 -2.79 -10.41 9.17
N VAL A 136 -2.77 -9.43 10.09
CA VAL A 136 -2.90 -9.65 11.52
C VAL A 136 -4.07 -8.83 12.03
N SER A 137 -4.91 -9.42 12.86
CA SER A 137 -6.02 -8.70 13.49
C SER A 137 -6.11 -8.99 14.97
N ALA A 138 -6.45 -7.94 15.73
CA ALA A 138 -6.76 -8.03 17.14
C ALA A 138 -8.06 -7.28 17.39
N THR A 139 -9.12 -7.99 17.76
CA THR A 139 -10.45 -7.42 17.97
C THR A 139 -10.96 -7.70 19.38
N GLY A 140 -11.47 -6.68 20.03
CA GLY A 140 -12.14 -6.76 21.32
C GLY A 140 -13.56 -6.18 21.22
N ALA A 141 -14.22 -6.04 22.37
CA ALA A 141 -15.56 -5.45 22.43
C ALA A 141 -15.53 -3.96 22.05
N LYS A 142 -14.52 -3.22 22.51
CA LYS A 142 -14.44 -1.76 22.38
C LYS A 142 -13.39 -1.29 21.39
N TYR A 143 -12.50 -2.13 20.92
CA TYR A 143 -11.42 -1.76 20.01
C TYR A 143 -11.05 -2.89 19.08
N GLY A 144 -10.51 -2.54 17.95
CA GLY A 144 -9.88 -3.46 17.02
C GLY A 144 -8.66 -2.84 16.38
N LEU A 145 -7.74 -3.71 16.02
CA LEU A 145 -6.50 -3.38 15.31
C LEU A 145 -6.41 -4.32 14.11
N ASN A 146 -6.11 -3.76 12.95
CA ASN A 146 -5.84 -4.50 11.74
C ASN A 146 -4.50 -4.06 11.18
N PHE A 147 -3.69 -5.02 10.83
CA PHE A 147 -2.38 -4.83 10.23
C PHE A 147 -2.31 -5.62 8.96
N ARG A 148 -1.82 -5.00 7.89
CA ARG A 148 -1.60 -5.64 6.60
C ARG A 148 -0.25 -5.24 6.04
N LEU A 149 0.53 -6.21 5.63
CA LEU A 149 1.77 -6.04 4.88
C LEU A 149 1.60 -6.75 3.55
N ARG A 150 1.82 -6.04 2.46
CA ARG A 150 1.60 -6.56 1.12
C ARG A 150 2.70 -6.10 0.18
N SER A 151 3.21 -7.02 -0.63
CA SER A 151 4.09 -6.75 -1.77
C SER A 151 3.33 -7.03 -3.06
N MET A 152 3.42 -6.12 -4.02
CA MET A 152 2.80 -6.21 -5.33
C MET A 152 3.83 -5.93 -6.41
N LYS A 153 3.60 -6.47 -7.60
CA LYS A 153 4.39 -6.21 -8.79
C LYS A 153 3.50 -5.65 -9.88
N TYR A 154 3.96 -4.59 -10.50
CA TYR A 154 3.31 -3.98 -11.66
C TYR A 154 4.20 -4.22 -12.88
N ASP A 155 3.61 -4.64 -13.97
CA ASP A 155 4.30 -4.89 -15.25
C ASP A 155 3.85 -3.94 -16.35
N GLN A 156 2.83 -3.10 -16.07
CA GLN A 156 2.32 -2.12 -17.00
C GLN A 156 1.87 -0.87 -16.25
N PHE A 157 1.77 0.23 -16.97
CA PHE A 157 1.22 1.49 -16.51
C PHE A 157 0.52 2.17 -17.68
N HIS A 158 -0.39 3.08 -17.36
CA HIS A 158 -0.96 4.01 -18.32
C HIS A 158 -0.27 5.36 -18.17
N ALA A 159 0.32 5.86 -19.23
CA ALA A 159 0.99 7.14 -19.27
C ALA A 159 0.10 8.19 -19.92
N ARG A 160 0.06 9.39 -19.35
CA ARG A 160 -0.60 10.54 -19.93
C ARG A 160 0.26 11.79 -19.76
N MET A 161 0.46 12.51 -20.86
CA MET A 161 1.11 13.82 -20.85
C MET A 161 0.21 14.84 -21.53
N ASP A 162 -0.07 15.92 -20.83
CA ASP A 162 -0.83 17.06 -21.35
C ASP A 162 0.06 18.31 -21.32
N LEU A 163 0.10 19.03 -22.43
CA LEU A 163 0.67 20.36 -22.56
C LEU A 163 -0.42 21.38 -22.24
N LEU A 164 -0.19 22.25 -21.28
CA LEU A 164 -1.18 23.18 -20.74
C LEU A 164 -0.89 24.60 -21.24
N PHE A 165 -1.63 25.06 -22.22
CA PHE A 165 -1.60 26.42 -22.69
C PHE A 165 -2.70 27.27 -22.03
N PRO A 166 -2.60 28.63 -22.04
CA PRO A 166 -3.61 29.49 -21.42
C PRO A 166 -5.04 29.21 -21.90
N ASP A 167 -5.21 28.94 -23.20
CA ASP A 167 -6.52 28.81 -23.84
C ASP A 167 -6.87 27.37 -24.27
N THR A 168 -5.92 26.42 -24.16
CA THR A 168 -6.12 25.05 -24.62
C THR A 168 -5.22 24.06 -23.88
N THR A 169 -5.59 22.79 -23.97
CA THR A 169 -4.78 21.67 -23.49
C THR A 169 -4.59 20.71 -24.65
N ILE A 170 -3.36 20.34 -24.92
CA ILE A 170 -3.02 19.34 -25.93
C ILE A 170 -2.54 18.09 -25.21
N THR A 171 -3.19 16.96 -25.47
CA THR A 171 -2.72 15.66 -24.97
C THR A 171 -1.72 15.10 -25.98
N ASP A 172 -0.48 14.98 -25.56
CA ASP A 172 0.64 14.47 -26.38
C ASP A 172 0.79 12.95 -26.23
N VAL A 173 0.67 12.44 -25.00
CA VAL A 173 0.72 11.01 -24.69
C VAL A 173 -0.54 10.59 -23.96
N ASP A 174 -1.15 9.49 -24.38
CA ASP A 174 -2.31 8.84 -23.71
C ASP A 174 -2.33 7.36 -24.11
N GLU A 175 -1.44 6.54 -23.50
CA GLU A 175 -1.24 5.16 -23.91
C GLU A 175 -0.81 4.23 -22.77
N ASP A 176 -1.08 2.93 -22.97
CA ASP A 176 -0.60 1.88 -22.08
C ASP A 176 0.81 1.49 -22.46
N ALA A 177 1.70 1.44 -21.47
CA ALA A 177 3.08 1.03 -21.61
C ALA A 177 3.44 -0.10 -20.64
N TYR A 178 4.52 -0.79 -20.95
CA TYR A 178 5.03 -1.89 -20.12
C TYR A 178 6.38 -1.52 -19.53
N PHE A 179 6.58 -1.92 -18.27
CA PHE A 179 7.91 -1.85 -17.68
C PHE A 179 8.82 -2.91 -18.29
N TRP A 180 10.05 -2.57 -18.60
CA TRP A 180 11.07 -3.53 -19.01
C TRP A 180 11.32 -4.58 -17.92
N GLU A 181 11.36 -4.12 -16.67
CA GLU A 181 11.26 -5.00 -15.50
C GLU A 181 10.08 -4.57 -14.62
N PRO A 182 9.31 -5.54 -14.12
CA PRO A 182 8.20 -5.24 -13.23
C PRO A 182 8.68 -4.48 -11.99
N ILE A 183 7.98 -3.41 -11.64
CA ILE A 183 8.27 -2.62 -10.44
C ILE A 183 7.68 -3.27 -9.19
N ASP A 184 8.39 -3.15 -8.08
CA ASP A 184 7.98 -3.65 -6.78
C ASP A 184 7.34 -2.55 -5.93
N VAL A 185 6.14 -2.83 -5.44
CA VAL A 185 5.43 -1.96 -4.48
C VAL A 185 5.24 -2.70 -3.18
N LEU A 186 5.80 -2.16 -2.10
CA LEU A 186 5.57 -2.66 -0.75
C LEU A 186 4.64 -1.71 -0.02
N SER A 187 3.52 -2.22 0.48
CA SER A 187 2.56 -1.44 1.26
C SER A 187 2.37 -1.98 2.67
N PHE A 188 2.30 -1.05 3.60
CA PHE A 188 2.00 -1.26 4.99
C PHE A 188 0.71 -0.52 5.33
N TYR A 189 -0.24 -1.21 5.95
CA TYR A 189 -1.48 -0.64 6.42
C TYR A 189 -1.73 -1.04 7.86
N PHE A 190 -2.05 -0.06 8.68
CA PHE A 190 -2.47 -0.23 10.04
C PHE A 190 -3.76 0.55 10.28
N ASN A 191 -4.77 -0.09 10.85
CA ASN A 191 -6.01 0.55 11.24
C ASN A 191 -6.36 0.15 12.66
N GLY A 192 -6.49 1.15 13.52
CA GLY A 192 -6.99 1.01 14.88
C GLY A 192 -8.34 1.72 15.01
N TYR A 193 -9.29 1.13 15.73
CA TYR A 193 -10.59 1.76 15.97
C TYR A 193 -11.12 1.48 17.36
N TYR A 194 -11.87 2.44 17.89
CA TYR A 194 -12.65 2.34 19.12
C TYR A 194 -14.14 2.28 18.80
N VAL A 195 -14.88 1.38 19.46
CA VAL A 195 -16.30 1.13 19.29
C VAL A 195 -17.06 1.64 20.52
N PHE A 196 -17.91 2.65 20.36
CA PHE A 196 -18.62 3.26 21.47
C PHE A 196 -19.68 2.31 22.08
N ASN A 197 -20.43 1.62 21.24
CA ASN A 197 -21.45 0.66 21.65
C ASN A 197 -20.95 -0.81 21.59
N GLY A 198 -19.69 -1.04 21.97
CA GLY A 198 -19.04 -2.35 21.83
C GLY A 198 -19.67 -3.48 22.66
N LYS A 199 -20.57 -3.19 23.62
CA LYS A 199 -21.33 -4.23 24.33
C LYS A 199 -22.39 -4.89 23.44
N ARG A 200 -22.95 -4.17 22.47
CA ARG A 200 -24.07 -4.63 21.62
C ARG A 200 -23.71 -4.79 20.15
N TYR A 201 -22.71 -4.07 19.68
CA TYR A 201 -22.22 -4.08 18.30
C TYR A 201 -20.81 -4.68 18.23
N SER A 202 -20.53 -5.55 17.26
CA SER A 202 -19.19 -6.09 17.06
C SER A 202 -18.82 -6.23 15.59
N GLN A 203 -17.76 -5.56 15.16
CA GLN A 203 -17.18 -5.77 13.84
C GLN A 203 -16.60 -7.18 13.67
N ALA A 204 -16.11 -7.78 14.77
CA ALA A 204 -15.59 -9.14 14.73
C ALA A 204 -16.63 -10.18 14.33
N ALA A 205 -17.93 -9.90 14.51
CA ALA A 205 -19.00 -10.79 14.07
C ALA A 205 -19.11 -10.91 12.55
N ALA A 206 -18.78 -9.85 11.82
CA ALA A 206 -18.90 -9.81 10.36
C ALA A 206 -17.58 -10.17 9.63
N TYR A 207 -16.41 -9.80 10.21
CA TYR A 207 -15.15 -9.88 9.47
C TYR A 207 -14.24 -11.05 9.86
N ASN A 208 -14.23 -11.48 11.11
CA ASN A 208 -13.41 -12.60 11.58
C ASN A 208 -14.15 -13.64 12.40
N GLN A 209 -15.46 -13.47 12.59
CA GLN A 209 -16.38 -14.38 13.29
C GLN A 209 -15.89 -14.82 14.68
N ALA A 210 -15.18 -13.91 15.39
CA ALA A 210 -14.74 -14.16 16.77
C ALA A 210 -15.90 -14.25 17.75
N VAL A 211 -17.01 -13.59 17.43
CA VAL A 211 -18.27 -13.61 18.15
C VAL A 211 -19.42 -13.73 17.15
N ILE A 212 -20.62 -13.99 17.62
CA ILE A 212 -21.84 -14.09 16.81
C ILE A 212 -22.77 -12.96 17.22
N GLN A 213 -23.20 -12.15 16.26
CA GLN A 213 -24.23 -11.14 16.50
C GLN A 213 -25.60 -11.80 16.51
N LYS A 214 -26.36 -11.61 17.57
CA LYS A 214 -27.71 -12.24 17.77
C LYS A 214 -28.86 -11.28 17.47
N LYS A 215 -28.64 -9.99 17.65
CA LYS A 215 -29.61 -8.92 17.37
C LYS A 215 -28.92 -7.77 16.66
N SER A 216 -29.66 -7.11 15.81
CA SER A 216 -29.20 -5.92 15.10
C SER A 216 -28.75 -4.84 16.08
N ALA A 217 -27.65 -4.21 15.78
CA ALA A 217 -27.10 -3.12 16.57
C ALA A 217 -26.12 -2.28 15.72
N GLY A 218 -26.00 -1.01 16.06
CA GLY A 218 -25.03 -0.10 15.47
C GLY A 218 -24.15 0.59 16.52
N SER A 219 -23.09 1.20 16.04
CA SER A 219 -22.16 1.96 16.86
C SER A 219 -21.47 3.06 16.05
N PHE A 220 -21.22 4.18 16.70
CA PHE A 220 -20.17 5.08 16.25
C PHE A 220 -18.81 4.44 16.50
N LEU A 221 -17.86 4.77 15.62
CA LEU A 221 -16.47 4.32 15.68
C LEU A 221 -15.55 5.52 15.56
N LEU A 222 -14.54 5.57 16.40
CA LEU A 222 -13.40 6.48 16.25
C LEU A 222 -12.23 5.67 15.73
N GLY A 223 -11.67 6.04 14.60
CA GLY A 223 -10.58 5.30 13.95
C GLY A 223 -9.32 6.13 13.78
N ALA A 224 -8.19 5.43 13.73
CA ALA A 224 -6.92 5.94 13.30
C ALA A 224 -6.32 4.98 12.28
N THR A 225 -5.86 5.52 11.17
CA THR A 225 -5.26 4.73 10.08
C THR A 225 -3.85 5.25 9.80
N ALA A 226 -2.89 4.34 9.67
CA ALA A 226 -1.57 4.64 9.14
C ALA A 226 -1.35 3.80 7.89
N TYR A 227 -0.94 4.45 6.82
CA TYR A 227 -0.58 3.83 5.55
C TYR A 227 0.83 4.26 5.16
N ALA A 228 1.62 3.33 4.67
CA ALA A 228 2.91 3.60 4.07
C ALA A 228 3.09 2.70 2.84
N SER A 229 3.62 3.27 1.76
CA SER A 229 3.92 2.52 0.54
C SER A 229 5.25 3.01 -0.05
N GLY A 230 6.06 2.06 -0.50
CA GLY A 230 7.27 2.33 -1.27
C GLY A 230 7.09 1.76 -2.67
N ILE A 231 7.23 2.62 -3.68
CA ILE A 231 7.17 2.28 -5.10
C ILE A 231 8.58 2.44 -5.64
N ASN A 232 9.20 1.35 -6.06
CA ASN A 232 10.52 1.37 -6.69
C ASN A 232 10.34 1.13 -8.19
N MET A 233 10.63 2.16 -8.99
CA MET A 233 10.47 2.16 -10.44
C MET A 233 11.54 1.34 -11.17
N ALA A 234 12.43 0.63 -10.42
CA ALA A 234 13.53 -0.14 -10.97
C ALA A 234 14.33 0.68 -12.01
N TYR A 235 14.80 1.83 -11.57
CA TYR A 235 15.43 2.88 -12.37
C TYR A 235 16.41 2.34 -13.43
N ASN A 236 17.38 1.53 -13.04
CA ASN A 236 18.45 1.01 -13.92
C ASN A 236 17.92 0.23 -15.13
N LYS A 237 16.64 -0.14 -15.13
CA LYS A 237 16.03 -1.02 -16.11
C LYS A 237 14.80 -0.42 -16.79
N ASN A 238 14.31 0.69 -16.28
CA ASN A 238 13.15 1.41 -16.79
C ASN A 238 13.50 2.89 -17.10
N ALA A 239 14.66 3.12 -17.73
CA ALA A 239 15.19 4.46 -17.95
C ALA A 239 14.22 5.38 -18.72
N SER A 240 13.50 4.86 -19.71
CA SER A 240 12.49 5.61 -20.45
C SER A 240 11.33 6.10 -19.57
N LEU A 241 10.97 5.34 -18.54
CA LEU A 241 9.94 5.74 -17.60
C LEU A 241 10.37 6.95 -16.76
N ILE A 242 11.65 7.05 -16.46
CA ILE A 242 12.21 8.14 -15.66
C ILE A 242 12.10 9.46 -16.37
N PHE A 243 12.32 9.46 -17.67
CA PHE A 243 12.09 10.64 -18.51
C PHE A 243 10.65 11.15 -18.37
N PHE A 244 9.65 10.24 -18.40
CA PHE A 244 8.24 10.59 -18.18
C PHE A 244 7.91 10.96 -16.74
N CYS A 245 8.70 10.53 -15.75
CA CYS A 245 8.44 10.77 -14.34
C CYS A 245 9.29 11.89 -13.73
N ASP A 246 9.81 12.82 -14.49
CA ASP A 246 10.67 13.89 -13.99
C ASP A 246 11.83 13.33 -13.13
N SER A 247 12.51 12.31 -13.67
CA SER A 247 13.63 11.60 -13.03
C SER A 247 13.28 10.87 -11.71
N VAL A 248 12.02 10.68 -11.39
CA VAL A 248 11.59 10.00 -10.16
C VAL A 248 11.78 8.49 -10.28
N GLY A 249 12.72 7.93 -9.53
CA GLY A 249 12.98 6.48 -9.49
C GLY A 249 12.38 5.76 -8.30
N THR A 250 12.05 6.48 -7.21
CA THR A 250 11.38 5.88 -6.06
C THR A 250 10.40 6.87 -5.43
N ILE A 251 9.19 6.39 -5.15
CA ILE A 251 8.16 7.16 -4.46
C ILE A 251 7.89 6.49 -3.11
N THR A 252 8.03 7.23 -2.02
CA THR A 252 7.63 6.76 -0.69
C THR A 252 6.46 7.59 -0.19
N LEU A 253 5.37 6.91 0.11
CA LEU A 253 4.15 7.51 0.63
C LEU A 253 3.99 7.17 2.10
N GLY A 254 3.64 8.15 2.91
CA GLY A 254 3.30 7.97 4.32
C GLY A 254 2.07 8.78 4.69
N LYS A 255 1.12 8.19 5.43
CA LYS A 255 -0.10 8.88 5.83
C LYS A 255 -0.60 8.41 7.17
N ILE A 256 -1.05 9.37 7.99
CA ILE A 256 -1.78 9.12 9.22
C ILE A 256 -3.08 9.89 9.15
N SER A 257 -4.19 9.20 9.39
CA SER A 257 -5.54 9.78 9.34
C SER A 257 -6.33 9.44 10.60
N LEU A 258 -7.22 10.34 11.00
CA LEU A 258 -8.20 10.13 12.06
C LEU A 258 -9.59 10.18 11.46
N GLY A 259 -10.46 9.28 11.88
CA GLY A 259 -11.80 9.16 11.33
C GLY A 259 -12.87 8.93 12.38
N LEU A 260 -14.05 9.43 12.09
CA LEU A 260 -15.27 9.13 12.84
C LEU A 260 -16.25 8.47 11.89
N GLY A 261 -16.70 7.26 12.24
CA GLY A 261 -17.57 6.47 11.40
C GLY A 261 -18.79 5.92 12.13
N TYR A 262 -19.65 5.29 11.38
CA TYR A 262 -20.77 4.53 11.89
C TYR A 262 -20.82 3.15 11.24
N GLY A 263 -21.01 2.13 12.05
CA GLY A 263 -21.19 0.76 11.61
C GLY A 263 -22.50 0.17 12.15
N TYR A 264 -23.14 -0.64 11.32
CA TYR A 264 -24.38 -1.32 11.67
C TYR A 264 -24.33 -2.79 11.31
N ASN A 265 -24.69 -3.65 12.26
CA ASN A 265 -24.93 -5.08 12.07
C ASN A 265 -26.42 -5.32 11.99
N TRP A 266 -26.89 -5.74 10.84
CA TRP A 266 -28.25 -6.22 10.65
C TRP A 266 -28.27 -7.75 10.78
N VAL A 267 -29.19 -8.26 11.60
CA VAL A 267 -29.38 -9.69 11.84
C VAL A 267 -30.78 -10.06 11.34
N PRO A 268 -30.92 -10.42 10.05
CA PRO A 268 -32.24 -10.75 9.46
C PRO A 268 -32.81 -12.07 10.03
N ALA A 269 -31.95 -13.02 10.36
CA ALA A 269 -32.33 -14.32 10.91
C ALA A 269 -31.22 -14.88 11.80
N ARG A 270 -31.53 -15.91 12.56
CA ARG A 270 -30.55 -16.58 13.44
C ARG A 270 -29.33 -17.08 12.65
N GLY A 271 -28.15 -16.70 13.11
CA GLY A 271 -26.86 -17.05 12.51
C GLY A 271 -26.40 -16.13 11.39
N TRP A 272 -27.26 -15.28 10.86
CA TRP A 272 -26.90 -14.29 9.84
C TRP A 272 -26.44 -12.98 10.47
N THR A 273 -25.44 -12.38 9.86
CA THR A 273 -24.97 -11.03 10.18
C THR A 273 -24.60 -10.32 8.88
N VAL A 274 -25.27 -9.21 8.60
CA VAL A 274 -24.92 -8.30 7.50
C VAL A 274 -24.38 -7.02 8.12
N ASN A 275 -23.18 -6.61 7.74
CA ASN A 275 -22.53 -5.41 8.26
C ASN A 275 -22.33 -4.39 7.14
N ALA A 276 -22.53 -3.13 7.48
CA ALA A 276 -22.05 -2.01 6.70
C ALA A 276 -21.40 -1.00 7.64
N MET A 277 -20.25 -0.45 7.23
CA MET A 277 -19.53 0.59 7.97
C MET A 277 -18.99 1.62 6.98
N VAL A 278 -19.12 2.89 7.33
CA VAL A 278 -18.52 4.01 6.61
C VAL A 278 -17.80 4.88 7.62
N MET A 279 -16.56 5.23 7.32
CA MET A 279 -15.73 6.06 8.17
C MET A 279 -14.97 7.09 7.32
N PRO A 280 -15.51 8.30 7.18
CA PRO A 280 -14.74 9.43 6.68
C PRO A 280 -13.56 9.71 7.61
N ASN A 281 -12.41 10.02 7.00
CA ASN A 281 -11.17 10.26 7.70
C ASN A 281 -10.56 11.58 7.23
N ILE A 282 -9.87 12.26 8.14
CA ILE A 282 -9.09 13.45 7.86
C ILE A 282 -7.62 13.12 8.08
N SER A 283 -6.78 13.46 7.10
CA SER A 283 -5.34 13.31 7.24
C SER A 283 -4.81 14.29 8.27
N VAL A 284 -4.06 13.80 9.25
CA VAL A 284 -3.34 14.60 10.24
C VAL A 284 -1.86 14.72 9.92
N SER A 285 -1.35 13.78 9.15
CA SER A 285 0.01 13.82 8.61
C SER A 285 0.02 13.04 7.31
N ASP A 286 0.63 13.60 6.28
CA ASP A 286 0.99 12.90 5.06
C ASP A 286 2.39 13.32 4.62
N ASN A 287 3.06 12.43 3.93
CA ASN A 287 4.40 12.63 3.44
C ASN A 287 4.55 11.91 2.09
N ILE A 288 5.08 12.64 1.11
CA ILE A 288 5.54 12.09 -0.16
C ILE A 288 7.04 12.38 -0.23
N ILE A 289 7.84 11.35 -0.38
CA ILE A 289 9.28 11.46 -0.59
C ILE A 289 9.54 10.92 -1.98
N LEU A 290 10.05 11.77 -2.84
CA LEU A 290 10.50 11.42 -4.19
C LEU A 290 12.01 11.33 -4.16
N HIS A 291 12.55 10.20 -4.62
CA HIS A 291 13.97 10.06 -4.90
C HIS A 291 14.14 10.25 -6.40
N LYS A 292 14.65 11.41 -6.76
CA LYS A 292 14.99 11.73 -8.15
C LYS A 292 16.41 11.25 -8.44
N TYR A 293 16.61 10.83 -9.66
CA TYR A 293 17.93 10.51 -10.17
C TYR A 293 18.35 11.65 -11.09
N GLU A 294 19.43 12.31 -10.76
CA GLU A 294 20.06 13.20 -11.72
C GLU A 294 20.67 12.29 -12.78
N SER A 295 20.06 12.28 -13.96
CA SER A 295 20.62 11.54 -15.06
C SER A 295 21.62 12.44 -15.73
N ASN A 296 22.86 12.00 -15.79
CA ASN A 296 23.77 12.49 -16.80
C ASN A 296 23.29 12.16 -18.24
N TYR A 297 22.11 11.53 -18.35
CA TYR A 297 21.44 11.16 -19.58
C TYR A 297 21.16 12.39 -20.46
N ASN A 298 20.74 13.49 -19.87
CA ASN A 298 20.57 14.77 -20.60
C ASN A 298 21.89 15.33 -21.14
N MET A 299 23.01 15.02 -20.50
CA MET A 299 24.33 15.44 -20.97
C MET A 299 24.86 14.54 -22.11
N ILE A 300 24.31 13.35 -22.29
CA ILE A 300 24.76 12.40 -23.33
C ILE A 300 23.87 12.42 -24.55
N TYR A 301 22.60 12.83 -24.42
CA TYR A 301 21.63 12.88 -25.50
C TYR A 301 21.34 14.30 -26.01
N ASP A 302 22.04 15.30 -25.54
CA ASP A 302 22.02 16.62 -26.19
C ASP A 302 22.82 16.50 -27.49
N GLU A 303 22.11 16.26 -28.60
CA GLU A 303 22.73 16.13 -29.92
C GLU A 303 23.53 17.38 -30.30
N ASP A 304 23.15 18.55 -29.78
CA ASP A 304 23.83 19.82 -30.04
C ASP A 304 25.14 19.98 -29.23
N ASP A 305 25.28 19.24 -28.12
CA ASP A 305 26.46 19.31 -27.23
C ASP A 305 27.56 18.27 -27.59
N HIS A 306 27.30 17.38 -28.55
CA HIS A 306 28.29 16.38 -28.99
C HIS A 306 29.60 16.99 -29.46
N ASP A 307 29.54 18.15 -30.05
CA ASP A 307 30.73 18.86 -30.54
C ASP A 307 31.59 19.46 -29.41
N ASP A 308 30.99 19.68 -28.21
CA ASP A 308 31.66 20.29 -27.06
C ASP A 308 32.41 19.30 -26.19
N TYR A 309 32.12 17.99 -26.29
CA TYR A 309 32.74 16.95 -25.44
C TYR A 309 34.02 16.36 -26.05
N GLY A 310 34.19 16.46 -27.38
CA GLY A 310 35.32 15.85 -28.07
C GLY A 310 35.21 14.30 -28.08
N LYS A 311 36.36 13.64 -28.21
CA LYS A 311 36.40 12.16 -28.21
C LYS A 311 36.40 11.61 -26.82
N TRP A 312 35.67 10.52 -26.63
CA TRP A 312 35.67 9.73 -25.41
C TRP A 312 36.95 8.87 -25.28
N ASP A 313 37.69 9.04 -24.19
CA ASP A 313 38.79 8.15 -23.82
C ASP A 313 38.29 7.05 -22.92
N SER A 314 38.01 5.88 -23.48
CA SER A 314 37.50 4.70 -22.76
C SER A 314 38.47 4.13 -21.73
N LYS A 315 39.77 4.47 -21.81
CA LYS A 315 40.78 4.00 -20.87
C LYS A 315 40.78 4.79 -19.57
N ASN A 316 40.54 6.09 -19.66
CA ASN A 316 40.56 7.00 -18.52
C ASN A 316 39.16 7.42 -18.08
N HIS A 317 38.10 6.98 -18.77
CA HIS A 317 36.70 7.38 -18.53
C HIS A 317 36.53 8.91 -18.52
N VAL A 318 37.11 9.58 -19.49
CA VAL A 318 37.14 11.07 -19.59
C VAL A 318 36.81 11.47 -21.01
N TRP A 319 36.00 12.50 -21.16
CA TRP A 319 35.85 13.20 -22.43
C TRP A 319 37.04 14.11 -22.67
N GLU A 320 37.36 14.37 -23.94
CA GLU A 320 38.50 15.17 -24.35
C GLU A 320 38.47 16.60 -23.74
N ASN A 321 37.31 17.14 -23.44
CA ASN A 321 37.12 18.43 -22.76
C ASN A 321 37.28 18.37 -21.23
N GLY A 322 37.66 17.23 -20.65
CA GLY A 322 37.90 17.07 -19.21
C GLY A 322 36.66 16.72 -18.37
N LYS A 323 35.47 16.63 -18.99
CA LYS A 323 34.27 16.15 -18.29
C LYS A 323 34.44 14.65 -18.01
N THR A 324 34.32 14.23 -16.75
CA THR A 324 34.59 12.85 -16.32
C THR A 324 33.28 12.09 -16.04
N HIS A 325 33.18 10.87 -16.57
CA HIS A 325 32.16 9.90 -16.23
C HIS A 325 32.86 8.65 -15.67
N LYS A 326 32.82 8.47 -14.37
CA LYS A 326 33.59 7.39 -13.69
C LYS A 326 33.27 5.99 -14.21
N ASN A 327 32.10 5.76 -14.74
CA ASN A 327 31.62 4.42 -15.07
C ASN A 327 30.97 4.28 -16.45
N ALA A 328 31.02 5.30 -17.30
CA ALA A 328 30.47 5.19 -18.65
C ALA A 328 31.39 4.34 -19.54
N THR A 329 30.81 3.41 -20.28
CA THR A 329 31.50 2.56 -21.25
C THR A 329 30.86 2.74 -22.62
N LEU A 330 31.65 2.54 -23.68
CA LEU A 330 31.08 2.49 -25.03
C LEU A 330 30.64 1.05 -25.35
N ASN A 331 29.45 0.87 -25.91
CA ASN A 331 29.02 -0.40 -26.42
C ASN A 331 29.77 -0.73 -27.75
N GLU A 332 29.49 -1.92 -28.31
CA GLU A 332 30.11 -2.38 -29.55
C GLU A 332 29.78 -1.49 -30.78
N TYR A 333 28.76 -0.63 -30.68
CA TYR A 333 28.35 0.33 -31.72
C TYR A 333 28.95 1.72 -31.54
N GLY A 334 29.75 1.94 -30.49
CA GLY A 334 30.34 3.23 -30.16
C GLY A 334 29.41 4.19 -29.42
N GLU A 335 28.25 3.71 -28.96
CA GLU A 335 27.31 4.48 -28.14
C GLU A 335 27.73 4.39 -26.67
N VAL A 336 27.51 5.45 -25.93
CA VAL A 336 27.82 5.50 -24.49
C VAL A 336 26.83 4.65 -23.72
N GLU A 337 27.32 3.57 -23.13
CA GLU A 337 26.54 2.70 -22.27
C GLU A 337 26.51 3.28 -20.86
N MET A 338 25.30 3.57 -20.36
CA MET A 338 25.11 4.17 -19.05
C MET A 338 25.56 3.22 -17.93
N PRO A 339 26.34 3.72 -16.97
CA PRO A 339 26.77 2.89 -15.85
C PRO A 339 25.58 2.49 -14.97
N ASN A 340 25.64 1.30 -14.41
CA ASN A 340 24.67 0.81 -13.43
C ASN A 340 24.71 1.58 -12.10
N ASP A 341 25.73 2.39 -11.86
CA ASP A 341 25.96 3.16 -10.64
C ASP A 341 25.72 4.65 -10.89
N ILE A 342 24.46 5.04 -10.99
CA ILE A 342 24.07 6.45 -11.07
C ILE A 342 24.04 7.01 -9.66
N GLU A 343 24.68 8.18 -9.45
CA GLU A 343 24.61 8.90 -8.18
C GLU A 343 23.16 9.31 -7.94
N ILE A 344 22.58 8.81 -6.85
CA ILE A 344 21.23 9.10 -6.43
C ILE A 344 21.26 10.41 -5.67
N TRP A 345 20.60 11.42 -6.17
CA TRP A 345 20.33 12.65 -5.42
C TRP A 345 19.00 12.47 -4.69
N GLU A 346 19.05 12.60 -3.36
CA GLU A 346 17.86 12.68 -2.55
C GLU A 346 17.31 14.12 -2.65
N ASP A 347 16.48 14.39 -3.65
CA ASP A 347 15.71 15.61 -3.65
C ASP A 347 14.61 15.44 -2.60
N ARG A 348 14.88 15.94 -1.41
CA ARG A 348 13.90 16.10 -0.37
C ARG A 348 12.99 17.24 -0.74
N GLU A 349 11.99 16.96 -1.55
CA GLU A 349 10.84 17.83 -1.55
C GLU A 349 10.24 17.82 -0.15
N ASP A 350 10.60 18.84 0.60
CA ASP A 350 10.24 19.00 1.99
C ASP A 350 8.73 18.93 2.23
N LYS A 351 8.36 18.05 3.18
CA LYS A 351 7.35 18.18 4.25
C LYS A 351 6.32 19.29 4.08
N ASN A 352 5.55 19.27 3.02
CA ASN A 352 4.31 20.02 3.03
C ASN A 352 3.18 19.13 3.54
N ARG A 353 2.68 19.50 4.73
CA ARG A 353 1.48 18.91 5.31
C ARG A 353 0.32 19.27 4.42
N THR A 354 -0.29 18.28 3.79
CA THR A 354 -1.54 18.50 3.06
C THR A 354 -2.57 19.00 4.06
N ARG A 355 -3.06 20.20 3.85
CA ARG A 355 -4.13 20.74 4.68
C ARG A 355 -5.41 19.98 4.34
N TRP A 356 -5.90 19.11 5.28
CA TRP A 356 -7.26 18.57 5.25
C TRP A 356 -7.60 17.68 4.05
N ALA A 357 -6.80 16.66 3.74
CA ALA A 357 -7.22 15.64 2.77
C ALA A 357 -8.30 14.75 3.40
N PHE A 358 -9.43 14.66 2.72
CA PHE A 358 -10.52 13.76 3.08
C PHE A 358 -10.28 12.39 2.44
N ASN A 359 -10.41 11.35 3.23
CA ASN A 359 -10.33 9.97 2.82
C ASN A 359 -11.59 9.25 3.31
N VAL A 360 -11.83 8.06 2.79
CA VAL A 360 -12.96 7.24 3.23
C VAL A 360 -12.54 5.79 3.38
N ASP A 361 -13.03 5.13 4.43
CA ASP A 361 -12.96 3.69 4.66
C ASP A 361 -14.41 3.16 4.64
N VAL A 362 -14.71 2.30 3.67
CA VAL A 362 -16.02 1.65 3.53
C VAL A 362 -15.85 0.15 3.66
N ARG A 363 -16.65 -0.47 4.51
CA ARG A 363 -16.62 -1.91 4.74
C ARG A 363 -18.02 -2.48 4.68
N VAL A 364 -18.16 -3.57 3.97
CA VAL A 364 -19.38 -4.36 3.94
C VAL A 364 -19.04 -5.83 4.19
N GLY A 365 -19.97 -6.54 4.81
CA GLY A 365 -19.74 -7.94 5.11
C GLY A 365 -21.04 -8.69 5.35
N ILE A 366 -21.04 -9.97 5.00
CA ILE A 366 -22.10 -10.90 5.30
C ILE A 366 -21.48 -12.17 5.88
N ALA A 367 -22.07 -12.69 6.93
CA ALA A 367 -21.64 -13.93 7.56
C ALA A 367 -22.84 -14.79 7.95
N TYR A 368 -22.67 -16.08 7.80
CA TYR A 368 -23.63 -17.07 8.30
C TYR A 368 -22.92 -18.09 9.16
N CYS A 369 -23.39 -18.27 10.39
CA CYS A 369 -22.83 -19.15 11.39
C CYS A 369 -23.83 -20.26 11.74
N TRP A 370 -23.37 -21.53 11.67
CA TRP A 370 -24.17 -22.68 12.12
C TRP A 370 -23.29 -23.65 12.90
N LYS A 371 -23.73 -24.00 14.10
CA LYS A 371 -22.95 -24.86 15.00
C LYS A 371 -21.49 -24.34 15.14
N ARG A 372 -20.53 -25.13 14.67
CA ARG A 372 -19.11 -24.82 14.68
C ARG A 372 -18.57 -24.22 13.36
N TYR A 373 -19.38 -24.22 12.32
CA TYR A 373 -18.97 -23.75 11.00
C TYR A 373 -19.49 -22.34 10.72
N PHE A 374 -18.86 -21.68 9.79
CA PHE A 374 -19.32 -20.40 9.27
C PHE A 374 -18.80 -20.16 7.86
N VAL A 375 -19.58 -19.39 7.11
CA VAL A 375 -19.17 -18.80 5.84
C VAL A 375 -19.28 -17.29 5.95
N SER A 376 -18.44 -16.58 5.22
CA SER A 376 -18.56 -15.12 5.12
C SER A 376 -18.00 -14.60 3.82
N ALA A 377 -18.56 -13.46 3.40
CA ALA A 377 -18.00 -12.64 2.34
C ALA A 377 -17.90 -11.21 2.86
N ASN A 378 -16.81 -10.53 2.54
CA ASN A 378 -16.64 -9.12 2.90
C ASN A 378 -15.83 -8.39 1.85
N ALA A 379 -16.07 -7.08 1.74
CA ALA A 379 -15.31 -6.17 0.92
C ALA A 379 -14.93 -4.94 1.74
N ILE A 380 -13.75 -4.42 1.45
CA ILE A 380 -13.20 -3.20 2.04
C ILE A 380 -12.72 -2.34 0.90
N PHE A 381 -13.04 -1.08 0.96
CA PHE A 381 -12.62 -0.04 0.03
C PHE A 381 -12.00 1.10 0.82
N GLU A 382 -10.80 1.50 0.44
CA GLU A 382 -10.03 2.56 1.04
C GLU A 382 -9.54 3.50 -0.05
N HIS A 383 -9.74 4.80 0.14
CA HIS A 383 -9.29 5.82 -0.78
C HIS A 383 -8.43 6.83 -0.02
N PHE A 384 -7.23 7.08 -0.54
CA PHE A 384 -6.25 7.99 0.02
C PHE A 384 -5.84 9.00 -1.03
N LYS A 385 -5.89 10.28 -0.65
CA LYS A 385 -5.38 11.38 -1.45
C LYS A 385 -4.15 11.98 -0.79
N TYR A 386 -3.11 12.11 -1.59
CA TYR A 386 -1.91 12.85 -1.25
C TYR A 386 -1.81 13.99 -2.23
N GLY A 387 -1.42 15.19 -1.81
CA GLY A 387 -1.34 16.29 -2.76
C GLY A 387 -0.38 17.36 -2.32
N ARG A 388 0.37 17.85 -3.29
CA ARG A 388 1.19 19.05 -3.25
C ARG A 388 0.91 19.87 -4.50
N GLU A 389 1.46 21.08 -4.57
CA GLU A 389 1.28 21.96 -5.73
C GLU A 389 1.71 21.28 -7.04
N HIS A 390 2.83 20.57 -7.02
CA HIS A 390 3.39 19.92 -8.21
C HIS A 390 3.17 18.40 -8.28
N ASN A 391 2.96 17.74 -7.15
CA ASN A 391 2.82 16.30 -7.12
C ASN A 391 1.54 15.87 -6.41
N LYS A 392 0.73 15.05 -7.05
CA LYS A 392 -0.49 14.48 -6.50
C LYS A 392 -0.48 12.97 -6.65
N VAL A 393 -0.96 12.27 -5.62
CA VAL A 393 -1.17 10.82 -5.68
C VAL A 393 -2.57 10.53 -5.19
N ASP A 394 -3.36 9.87 -6.02
CA ASP A 394 -4.61 9.25 -5.66
C ASP A 394 -4.40 7.74 -5.57
N LEU A 395 -4.71 7.14 -4.42
CA LEU A 395 -4.54 5.73 -4.18
C LEU A 395 -5.87 5.10 -3.77
N ILE A 396 -6.32 4.14 -4.55
CA ILE A 396 -7.48 3.31 -4.26
C ILE A 396 -6.99 1.91 -3.92
N ASP A 397 -7.35 1.42 -2.74
CA ASP A 397 -7.04 0.07 -2.28
C ASP A 397 -8.35 -0.64 -1.91
N TRP A 398 -8.70 -1.67 -2.67
CA TRP A 398 -9.86 -2.46 -2.33
C TRP A 398 -9.55 -3.95 -2.32
N TYR A 399 -10.30 -4.67 -1.52
CA TYR A 399 -10.30 -6.12 -1.57
C TYR A 399 -11.64 -6.72 -1.18
N ALA A 400 -11.93 -7.86 -1.79
CA ALA A 400 -13.06 -8.71 -1.43
C ALA A 400 -12.56 -10.09 -1.01
N THR A 401 -13.17 -10.68 0.01
CA THR A 401 -12.84 -12.03 0.48
C THR A 401 -14.10 -12.88 0.59
N ALA A 402 -13.97 -14.16 0.23
CA ALA A 402 -14.91 -15.20 0.59
C ALA A 402 -14.21 -16.20 1.51
N SER A 403 -14.89 -16.66 2.54
CA SER A 403 -14.29 -17.44 3.61
C SER A 403 -15.18 -18.61 4.03
N PHE A 404 -14.53 -19.72 4.34
CA PHE A 404 -15.12 -20.84 5.06
C PHE A 404 -14.29 -21.12 6.30
N GLY A 405 -14.93 -21.29 7.45
CA GLY A 405 -14.21 -21.49 8.69
C GLY A 405 -14.87 -22.47 9.66
N ILE A 406 -14.04 -22.98 10.56
CA ILE A 406 -14.42 -23.88 11.63
C ILE A 406 -13.93 -23.33 12.98
N ARG A 407 -14.76 -23.49 14.01
CA ARG A 407 -14.40 -23.25 15.41
C ARG A 407 -14.00 -24.57 16.08
N LEU A 408 -12.84 -24.54 16.73
CA LEU A 408 -12.23 -25.66 17.41
C LEU A 408 -12.14 -25.40 18.91
#